data_53f3efd4af0ea43f0ec0f1bec83f218c
#
_entry.id   53f3efd4af0ea43f0ec0f1bec83f218c
#
_cell.length_a   1.000
_cell.length_b   1.000
_cell.length_c   1.000
_cell.angle_alpha   90.00
_cell.angle_beta   90.00
_cell.angle_gamma   90.00
#
_symmetry.space_group_name_H-M   'P 1'
#
loop_
_entity.id
_entity.type
_entity.pdbx_description
1 polymer ?
#
loop_
_entity_poly.entity_id
_entity_poly.type
_entity_poly.pdbx_seq_one_letter_code
_entity_poly.pdbx_strand_id
1 'polypeptide(L)'
;MSDYVLVHGAWQGSWCWRKILPPLWAKGHRVFAVTLTGVGERAHHLSPSIRLATHIDDVAAVIETEELTRVVLVGHSYGGLLITAVADRHAERVVHLVYLTP
;
A
#
# COMPACT_ATOMS: atom_id res chain seq x y z
N MET A 1 5.66 14.88 -10.75
CA MET A 1 5.86 13.44 -10.47
C MET A 1 5.61 13.17 -9.00
N SER A 2 4.88 12.12 -8.70
CA SER A 2 4.59 11.72 -7.33
C SER A 2 4.92 10.24 -7.14
N ASP A 3 5.12 9.85 -5.87
CA ASP A 3 5.30 8.46 -5.50
C ASP A 3 3.99 7.96 -4.88
N TYR A 4 3.43 6.92 -5.48
CA TYR A 4 2.19 6.31 -5.03
C TYR A 4 2.47 4.97 -4.37
N VAL A 5 1.85 4.74 -3.22
CA VAL A 5 1.83 3.43 -2.59
C VAL A 5 0.37 3.00 -2.52
N LEU A 6 0.05 1.90 -3.20
CA LEU A 6 -1.32 1.42 -3.35
C LEU A 6 -1.52 0.20 -2.45
N VAL A 7 -2.55 0.25 -1.61
CA VAL A 7 -2.83 -0.80 -0.62
C VAL A 7 -4.23 -1.38 -0.86
N HIS A 8 -4.26 -2.65 -1.20
CA HIS A 8 -5.50 -3.37 -1.55
C HIS A 8 -6.38 -3.66 -0.33
N GLY A 9 -7.60 -4.09 -0.60
CA GLY A 9 -8.54 -4.52 0.45
C GLY A 9 -8.26 -5.95 0.93
N ALA A 10 -9.06 -6.39 1.90
CA ALA A 10 -8.90 -7.73 2.50
C ALA A 10 -9.00 -8.81 1.41
N TRP A 11 -8.13 -9.82 1.52
CA TRP A 11 -8.10 -11.00 0.65
C TRP A 11 -7.82 -10.71 -0.83
N GLN A 12 -7.38 -9.48 -1.15
CA GLN A 12 -6.95 -9.12 -2.50
C GLN A 12 -5.43 -9.26 -2.58
N GLY A 13 -4.82 -8.50 -3.47
CA GLY A 13 -3.37 -8.44 -3.67
C GLY A 13 -3.06 -7.31 -4.62
N SER A 14 -1.80 -7.12 -4.95
CA SER A 14 -1.39 -6.05 -5.86
C SER A 14 -2.07 -6.16 -7.24
N TRP A 15 -2.53 -7.36 -7.60
CA TRP A 15 -3.21 -7.59 -8.88
C TRP A 15 -4.45 -6.72 -9.05
N CYS A 16 -5.08 -6.28 -7.97
CA CYS A 16 -6.30 -5.47 -8.07
C CYS A 16 -6.03 -4.08 -8.67
N TRP A 17 -4.78 -3.64 -8.68
CA TRP A 17 -4.38 -2.35 -9.24
C TRP A 17 -3.90 -2.44 -10.68
N ARG A 18 -3.91 -3.61 -11.27
CA ARG A 18 -3.29 -3.90 -12.57
C ARG A 18 -3.70 -2.93 -13.68
N LYS A 19 -4.96 -2.48 -13.68
CA LYS A 19 -5.46 -1.62 -14.74
C LYS A 19 -5.04 -0.15 -14.61
N ILE A 20 -4.70 0.28 -13.39
CA ILE A 20 -4.33 1.68 -13.17
C ILE A 20 -2.83 1.91 -13.19
N LEU A 21 -2.03 0.85 -13.07
CA LEU A 21 -0.58 1.00 -13.06
C LEU A 21 -0.03 1.62 -14.35
N PRO A 22 -0.37 1.11 -15.55
CA PRO A 22 0.18 1.69 -16.78
C PRO A 22 -0.16 3.17 -16.96
N PRO A 23 -1.40 3.66 -16.73
CA PRO A 23 -1.68 5.09 -16.83
C PRO A 23 -0.86 5.94 -15.88
N LEU A 24 -0.64 5.48 -14.65
CA LEU A 24 0.17 6.22 -13.68
C LEU A 24 1.63 6.24 -14.09
N TRP A 25 2.17 5.13 -14.54
CA TRP A 25 3.55 5.06 -15.03
C TRP A 25 3.74 5.96 -16.25
N ALA A 26 2.76 5.98 -17.16
CA ALA A 26 2.84 6.80 -18.37
C ALA A 26 2.92 8.29 -18.06
N LYS A 27 2.40 8.72 -16.92
CA LYS A 27 2.48 10.10 -16.45
C LYS A 27 3.75 10.39 -15.66
N GLY A 28 4.68 9.45 -15.58
CA GLY A 28 5.96 9.64 -14.93
C GLY A 28 5.95 9.44 -13.42
N HIS A 29 4.88 8.87 -12.86
CA HIS A 29 4.81 8.58 -11.44
C HIS A 29 5.50 7.26 -11.13
N ARG A 30 6.10 7.17 -9.93
CA ARG A 30 6.53 5.89 -9.38
C ARG A 30 5.37 5.31 -8.59
N VAL A 31 5.07 4.05 -8.80
CA VAL A 31 3.90 3.39 -8.18
C VAL A 31 4.33 2.06 -7.59
N PHE A 32 4.05 1.89 -6.32
CA PHE A 32 4.35 0.67 -5.57
C PHE A 32 3.03 0.04 -5.14
N ALA A 33 2.66 -1.07 -5.78
CA ALA A 33 1.46 -1.82 -5.42
C ALA A 33 1.85 -2.93 -4.44
N VAL A 34 1.56 -2.71 -3.17
CA VAL A 34 1.96 -3.63 -2.10
C VAL A 34 1.01 -4.82 -2.06
N THR A 35 1.55 -6.02 -1.90
CA THR A 35 0.75 -7.19 -1.53
C THR A 35 1.00 -7.50 -0.06
N LEU A 36 -0.07 -7.53 0.72
CA LEU A 36 0.02 -7.79 2.15
C LEU A 36 0.42 -9.26 2.41
N THR A 37 1.13 -9.47 3.51
CA THR A 37 1.55 -10.82 3.90
C THR A 37 0.36 -11.75 4.00
N GLY A 38 0.44 -12.91 3.37
CA GLY A 38 -0.54 -13.99 3.49
C GLY A 38 -1.62 -14.02 2.43
N VAL A 39 -1.63 -13.06 1.49
CA VAL A 39 -2.64 -13.03 0.42
C VAL A 39 -1.98 -12.82 -0.95
N GLY A 40 -2.76 -12.92 -2.02
CA GLY A 40 -2.27 -12.77 -3.38
C GLY A 40 -1.08 -13.69 -3.66
N GLU A 41 -0.04 -13.16 -4.26
CA GLU A 41 1.19 -13.92 -4.54
C GLU A 41 1.97 -14.28 -3.27
N ARG A 42 1.57 -13.76 -2.11
CA ARG A 42 2.16 -14.08 -0.81
C ARG A 42 1.29 -15.00 0.03
N ALA A 43 0.33 -15.70 -0.60
CA ALA A 43 -0.61 -16.59 0.08
C ALA A 43 0.11 -17.71 0.84
N HIS A 44 1.26 -18.14 0.34
CA HIS A 44 2.06 -19.20 0.98
C HIS A 44 2.65 -18.76 2.33
N HIS A 45 2.60 -17.49 2.66
CA HIS A 45 3.03 -16.97 3.96
C HIS A 45 1.88 -16.89 4.98
N LEU A 46 0.68 -17.32 4.60
CA LEU A 46 -0.47 -17.26 5.52
C LEU A 46 -0.20 -18.09 6.76
N SER A 47 -0.36 -17.48 7.92
CA SER A 47 -0.10 -18.13 9.20
C SER A 47 -0.95 -17.49 10.29
N PRO A 48 -1.21 -18.22 11.41
CA PRO A 48 -1.95 -17.66 12.53
C PRO A 48 -1.26 -16.48 13.22
N SER A 49 0.03 -16.25 12.96
CA SER A 49 0.78 -15.16 13.57
C SER A 49 0.58 -13.81 12.86
N ILE A 50 -0.06 -13.80 11.71
CA ILE A 50 -0.31 -12.55 10.97
C ILE A 50 -1.33 -11.71 11.72
N ARG A 51 -0.98 -10.45 11.96
CA ARG A 51 -1.80 -9.50 12.69
C ARG A 51 -1.95 -8.21 11.88
N LEU A 52 -2.81 -7.31 12.36
CA LEU A 52 -2.93 -5.98 11.78
C LEU A 52 -1.57 -5.29 11.71
N ALA A 53 -0.77 -5.39 12.77
CA ALA A 53 0.58 -4.81 12.80
C ALA A 53 1.47 -5.36 11.68
N THR A 54 1.32 -6.64 11.34
CA THR A 54 2.07 -7.25 10.24
C THR A 54 1.78 -6.53 8.93
N HIS A 55 0.51 -6.27 8.66
CA HIS A 55 0.10 -5.60 7.43
C HIS A 55 0.50 -4.12 7.42
N ILE A 56 0.45 -3.45 8.57
CA ILE A 56 0.94 -2.08 8.69
C ILE A 56 2.43 -2.05 8.37
N ASP A 57 3.20 -3.00 8.90
CA ASP A 57 4.63 -3.09 8.64
C ASP A 57 4.93 -3.35 7.17
N ASP A 58 4.11 -4.17 6.49
CA ASP A 58 4.28 -4.43 5.05
C ASP A 58 4.27 -3.13 4.26
N VAL A 59 3.32 -2.25 4.57
CA VAL A 59 3.17 -0.97 3.86
C VAL A 59 4.28 0.00 4.25
N ALA A 60 4.55 0.12 5.55
CA ALA A 60 5.59 1.01 6.05
C ALA A 60 6.97 0.64 5.49
N ALA A 61 7.24 -0.66 5.34
CA ALA A 61 8.51 -1.14 4.82
C ALA A 61 8.80 -0.62 3.42
N VAL A 62 7.79 -0.48 2.57
CA VAL A 62 7.98 0.07 1.22
C VAL A 62 8.47 1.51 1.31
N ILE A 63 7.85 2.33 2.14
CA ILE A 63 8.24 3.73 2.33
C ILE A 63 9.67 3.81 2.86
N GLU A 64 10.01 2.97 3.84
CA GLU A 64 11.32 2.97 4.47
C GLU A 64 12.42 2.45 3.55
N THR A 65 12.16 1.31 2.90
CA THR A 65 13.14 0.65 2.05
C THR A 65 13.43 1.45 0.78
N GLU A 66 12.39 2.03 0.17
CA GLU A 66 12.52 2.84 -1.03
C GLU A 66 12.87 4.29 -0.72
N GLU A 67 12.99 4.64 0.56
CA GLU A 67 13.34 5.98 1.03
C GLU A 67 12.42 7.07 0.47
N LEU A 68 11.11 6.78 0.45
CA LEU A 68 10.13 7.73 -0.09
C LEU A 68 9.88 8.87 0.88
N THR A 69 9.79 10.10 0.37
CA THR A 69 9.66 11.30 1.19
C THR A 69 8.41 12.12 0.92
N ARG A 70 7.73 11.87 -0.21
CA ARG A 70 6.51 12.61 -0.60
C ARG A 70 5.52 11.63 -1.19
N VAL A 71 4.89 10.86 -0.33
CA VAL A 71 4.08 9.71 -0.73
C VAL A 71 2.59 10.07 -0.76
N VAL A 72 1.92 9.63 -1.83
CA VAL A 72 0.46 9.55 -1.89
C VAL A 72 0.08 8.13 -1.54
N LEU A 73 -0.57 7.94 -0.40
CA LEU A 73 -1.05 6.62 0.03
C LEU A 73 -2.49 6.44 -0.45
N VAL A 74 -2.73 5.37 -1.18
CA VAL A 74 -4.06 5.01 -1.68
C VAL A 74 -4.47 3.69 -1.03
N GLY A 75 -5.59 3.69 -0.33
CA GLY A 75 -6.07 2.49 0.34
C GLY A 75 -7.50 2.17 -0.06
N HIS A 76 -7.74 0.90 -0.41
CA HIS A 76 -9.07 0.40 -0.75
C HIS A 76 -9.61 -0.43 0.42
N SER A 77 -10.76 -0.01 0.96
CA SER A 77 -11.46 -0.75 2.02
C SER A 77 -10.54 -0.99 3.23
N TYR A 78 -10.18 -2.22 3.55
CA TYR A 78 -9.24 -2.57 4.62
C TYR A 78 -7.91 -1.82 4.49
N GLY A 79 -7.45 -1.61 3.23
CA GLY A 79 -6.24 -0.84 2.97
C GLY A 79 -6.32 0.59 3.48
N GLY A 80 -7.52 1.16 3.56
CA GLY A 80 -7.72 2.50 4.13
C GLY A 80 -7.36 2.55 5.61
N LEU A 81 -7.66 1.51 6.36
CA LEU A 81 -7.25 1.40 7.76
C LEU A 81 -5.73 1.39 7.87
N LEU A 82 -5.08 0.65 6.99
CA LEU A 82 -3.62 0.51 6.99
C LEU A 82 -2.93 1.83 6.66
N ILE A 83 -3.40 2.55 5.63
CA ILE A 83 -2.75 3.81 5.26
C ILE A 83 -2.92 4.87 6.34
N THR A 84 -4.01 4.83 7.09
CA THR A 84 -4.21 5.74 8.21
C THR A 84 -3.13 5.51 9.28
N ALA A 85 -2.89 4.26 9.64
CA ALA A 85 -1.88 3.90 10.62
C ALA A 85 -0.46 4.23 10.15
N VAL A 86 -0.17 3.99 8.86
CA VAL A 86 1.13 4.29 8.27
C VAL A 86 1.36 5.80 8.22
N ALA A 87 0.33 6.57 7.88
CA ALA A 87 0.43 8.03 7.86
C ALA A 87 0.69 8.60 9.25
N ASP A 88 0.15 7.97 10.30
CA ASP A 88 0.45 8.36 11.66
C ASP A 88 1.91 8.09 12.02
N ARG A 89 2.44 6.93 11.61
CA ARG A 89 3.83 6.54 11.87
C ARG A 89 4.82 7.39 11.08
N HIS A 90 4.50 7.76 9.84
CA HIS A 90 5.39 8.46 8.91
C HIS A 90 4.77 9.75 8.39
N ALA A 91 4.20 10.56 9.28
CA ALA A 91 3.47 11.77 8.92
C ALA A 91 4.30 12.72 8.04
N GLU A 92 5.59 12.81 8.30
CA GLU A 92 6.49 13.70 7.56
C GLU A 92 6.77 13.22 6.13
N ARG A 93 6.44 11.97 5.82
CA ARG A 93 6.70 11.38 4.50
C ARG A 93 5.45 11.27 3.63
N VAL A 94 4.28 11.54 4.19
CA VAL A 94 3.00 11.36 3.49
C VAL A 94 2.41 12.73 3.17
N VAL A 95 2.12 12.98 1.89
CA VAL A 95 1.55 14.26 1.47
C VAL A 95 0.05 14.18 1.25
N HIS A 96 -0.48 13.02 0.85
CA HIS A 96 -1.91 12.83 0.65
C HIS A 96 -2.35 11.41 1.01
N LEU A 97 -3.57 11.30 1.49
CA LEU A 97 -4.26 10.03 1.73
C LEU A 97 -5.47 9.97 0.81
N VAL A 98 -5.60 8.88 0.07
CA VAL A 98 -6.76 8.65 -0.80
C VAL A 98 -7.45 7.36 -0.35
N TYR A 99 -8.71 7.50 0.02
CA TYR A 99 -9.53 6.38 0.49
C TYR A 99 -10.54 6.00 -0.60
N LEU A 100 -10.47 4.75 -1.03
CA LEU A 100 -11.42 4.20 -2.00
C LEU A 100 -12.34 3.25 -1.26
N THR A 101 -13.64 3.52 -1.31
CA THR A 101 -14.65 2.65 -0.69
C THR A 101 -15.21 1.68 -1.73
N PRO A 102 -15.71 0.51 -1.26
CA PRO A 102 -16.31 -0.47 -2.16
C PRO A 102 -17.53 0.06 -2.87
#